data_fafc334786eaa2c3b55db627d63b72b8
#
_entry.id   fafc334786eaa2c3b55db627d63b72b8
#
_cell.length_a   1.000
_cell.length_b   1.000
_cell.length_c   1.000
_cell.angle_alpha   90.00
_cell.angle_beta   90.00
_cell.angle_gamma   90.00
#
_symmetry.space_group_name_H-M   'P 1'
#
loop_
_entity.id
_entity.type
_entity.pdbx_description
1 polymer ?
#
loop_
_entity_poly.entity_id
_entity_poly.type
_entity_poly.pdbx_seq_one_letter_code
_entity_poly.pdbx_strand_id
1 'polypeptide(L)'
;MIELGVNIDHVATVRQARRTWEPDPVWAAVEAHLGGADGITVHLREDRRHIQDEDVRRLSELVHIKLNLEMAATDAMVAFARSIRPQMAMLVPEGRQEVTTEGGLDVAGQLPRMREVVAALKDAGILASAFIDAEPAQVEAAATAGFSVCEIHTGPYAHAFHAEGRDVDRPGVRAELRRIAEAGEAIRAAGMRFNAGHALNYFNVQPVAALPGVRELHIGHSIVSRAVFVGMRGAVAEMKRLVREAAAGGPSRFGPDGQAGDSTEGRP
;
A
#
# COMPACT_ATOMS: atom_id res chain seq x y z
N MET A 1 -6.57 7.98 13.10
CA MET A 1 -5.97 8.77 11.98
C MET A 1 -5.31 7.77 11.03
N ILE A 2 -5.53 7.90 9.72
CA ILE A 2 -4.95 7.00 8.72
C ILE A 2 -3.47 7.36 8.51
N GLU A 3 -2.62 6.35 8.50
CA GLU A 3 -1.19 6.47 8.23
C GLU A 3 -0.94 6.51 6.71
N LEU A 4 0.08 7.24 6.29
CA LEU A 4 0.57 7.30 4.92
C LEU A 4 1.97 6.68 4.85
N GLY A 5 2.05 5.49 4.25
CA GLY A 5 3.29 4.86 3.82
C GLY A 5 3.65 5.36 2.41
N VAL A 6 4.81 5.98 2.27
CA VAL A 6 5.28 6.50 0.98
C VAL A 6 6.24 5.51 0.35
N ASN A 7 5.83 4.91 -0.78
CA ASN A 7 6.74 4.08 -1.56
C ASN A 7 7.66 4.98 -2.42
N ILE A 8 8.96 4.80 -2.26
CA ILE A 8 9.99 5.62 -2.92
C ILE A 8 10.76 4.88 -4.03
N ASP A 9 10.29 3.72 -4.48
CA ASP A 9 10.96 2.88 -5.48
C ASP A 9 11.29 3.64 -6.77
N HIS A 10 10.36 4.47 -7.23
CA HIS A 10 10.55 5.19 -8.49
C HIS A 10 11.58 6.32 -8.42
N VAL A 11 12.00 6.75 -7.23
CA VAL A 11 13.20 7.58 -7.05
C VAL A 11 14.43 6.77 -7.47
N ALA A 12 14.51 5.52 -7.00
CA ALA A 12 15.57 4.61 -7.41
C ALA A 12 15.48 4.23 -8.90
N THR A 13 14.27 4.14 -9.47
CA THR A 13 14.06 3.91 -10.91
C THR A 13 14.73 5.02 -11.74
N VAL A 14 14.57 6.28 -11.35
CA VAL A 14 15.22 7.41 -12.03
C VAL A 14 16.74 7.30 -11.93
N ARG A 15 17.29 6.97 -10.76
CA ARG A 15 18.72 6.70 -10.57
C ARG A 15 19.22 5.57 -11.49
N GLN A 16 18.49 4.47 -11.54
CA GLN A 16 18.88 3.29 -12.32
C GLN A 16 18.76 3.50 -13.84
N ALA A 17 17.94 4.44 -14.31
CA ALA A 17 17.87 4.81 -15.72
C ALA A 17 19.26 5.31 -16.25
N ARG A 18 20.12 5.85 -15.38
CA ARG A 18 21.47 6.31 -15.69
C ARG A 18 22.56 5.51 -14.98
N ARG A 19 22.19 4.54 -14.10
CA ARG A 19 23.12 3.77 -13.24
C ARG A 19 24.12 4.68 -12.51
N THR A 20 23.60 5.71 -11.88
CA THR A 20 24.34 6.73 -11.14
C THR A 20 24.00 6.68 -9.65
N TRP A 21 24.40 7.70 -8.86
CA TRP A 21 24.12 7.82 -7.43
C TRP A 21 22.91 8.72 -7.13
N GLU A 22 22.41 9.45 -8.10
CA GLU A 22 21.28 10.38 -7.96
C GLU A 22 20.09 9.99 -8.84
N PRO A 23 18.86 10.26 -8.34
CA PRO A 23 18.50 10.71 -6.99
C PRO A 23 18.67 9.60 -5.95
N ASP A 24 19.10 9.95 -4.72
CA ASP A 24 19.28 9.01 -3.62
C ASP A 24 17.94 8.71 -2.92
N PRO A 25 17.47 7.44 -2.83
CA PRO A 25 16.25 7.08 -2.12
C PRO A 25 16.25 7.46 -0.64
N VAL A 26 17.41 7.47 0.01
CA VAL A 26 17.53 7.86 1.43
C VAL A 26 17.18 9.34 1.62
N TRP A 27 17.63 10.20 0.72
CA TRP A 27 17.23 11.62 0.74
C TRP A 27 15.73 11.78 0.47
N ALA A 28 15.19 10.99 -0.45
CA ALA A 28 13.76 11.01 -0.71
C ALA A 28 12.94 10.59 0.52
N ALA A 29 13.42 9.60 1.29
CA ALA A 29 12.79 9.18 2.54
C ALA A 29 12.78 10.31 3.59
N VAL A 30 13.87 11.06 3.73
CA VAL A 30 13.93 12.23 4.63
C VAL A 30 12.93 13.30 4.20
N GLU A 31 12.87 13.64 2.91
CA GLU A 31 11.92 14.61 2.38
C GLU A 31 10.47 14.14 2.53
N ALA A 32 10.20 12.84 2.34
CA ALA A 32 8.88 12.26 2.57
C ALA A 32 8.47 12.37 4.04
N HIS A 33 9.38 12.04 4.98
CA HIS A 33 9.12 12.21 6.41
C HIS A 33 8.80 13.65 6.78
N LEU A 34 9.60 14.62 6.30
CA LEU A 34 9.35 16.05 6.50
C LEU A 34 8.05 16.53 5.84
N GLY A 35 7.56 15.84 4.82
CA GLY A 35 6.25 16.04 4.19
C GLY A 35 5.08 15.45 4.98
N GLY A 36 5.35 14.68 6.04
CA GLY A 36 4.32 14.09 6.90
C GLY A 36 4.01 12.62 6.61
N ALA A 37 4.91 11.88 5.94
CA ALA A 37 4.83 10.42 5.83
C ALA A 37 4.95 9.78 7.24
N ASP A 38 4.14 8.76 7.49
CA ASP A 38 4.19 7.97 8.73
C ASP A 38 5.07 6.72 8.57
N GLY A 39 5.34 6.33 7.33
CA GLY A 39 6.22 5.22 6.99
C GLY A 39 6.83 5.39 5.59
N ILE A 40 7.92 4.68 5.37
CA ILE A 40 8.57 4.53 4.07
C ILE A 40 8.38 3.09 3.62
N THR A 41 7.98 2.93 2.37
CA THR A 41 7.86 1.62 1.71
C THR A 41 8.90 1.53 0.60
N VAL A 42 9.58 0.40 0.53
CA VAL A 42 10.50 0.06 -0.55
C VAL A 42 10.32 -1.39 -0.98
N HIS A 43 10.30 -1.64 -2.27
CA HIS A 43 10.26 -2.98 -2.83
C HIS A 43 11.66 -3.41 -3.28
N LEU A 44 12.24 -4.34 -2.54
CA LEU A 44 13.50 -4.97 -2.93
C LEU A 44 13.20 -6.18 -3.82
N ARG A 45 13.05 -5.95 -5.12
CA ARG A 45 12.80 -7.01 -6.10
C ARG A 45 14.00 -7.95 -6.23
N GLU A 46 13.74 -9.21 -6.55
CA GLU A 46 14.81 -10.19 -6.78
C GLU A 46 15.76 -9.77 -7.92
N ASP A 47 15.25 -9.06 -8.95
CA ASP A 47 16.04 -8.57 -10.09
C ASP A 47 16.74 -7.22 -9.85
N ARG A 48 16.53 -6.59 -8.68
CA ARG A 48 17.18 -5.32 -8.29
C ARG A 48 17.06 -4.21 -9.34
N ARG A 49 15.95 -4.15 -10.08
CA ARG A 49 15.77 -3.16 -11.16
C ARG A 49 15.73 -1.71 -10.68
N HIS A 50 15.44 -1.45 -9.40
CA HIS A 50 15.41 -0.12 -8.80
C HIS A 50 16.11 -0.08 -7.42
N ILE A 51 15.42 -0.39 -6.34
CA ILE A 51 16.00 -0.46 -4.99
C ILE A 51 17.09 -1.54 -4.93
N GLN A 52 18.19 -1.19 -4.26
CA GLN A 52 19.34 -2.07 -4.05
C GLN A 52 19.42 -2.47 -2.56
N ASP A 53 20.11 -3.57 -2.27
CA ASP A 53 20.32 -4.05 -0.89
C ASP A 53 20.90 -2.96 0.02
N GLU A 54 21.81 -2.16 -0.51
CA GLU A 54 22.46 -1.06 0.23
C GLU A 54 21.47 0.06 0.56
N ASP A 55 20.50 0.37 -0.33
CA ASP A 55 19.47 1.35 -0.05
C ASP A 55 18.66 0.93 1.18
N VAL A 56 18.25 -0.36 1.24
CA VAL A 56 17.45 -0.88 2.36
C VAL A 56 18.25 -0.84 3.66
N ARG A 57 19.55 -1.21 3.66
CA ARG A 57 20.41 -1.10 4.84
C ARG A 57 20.49 0.33 5.35
N ARG A 58 20.81 1.27 4.46
CA ARG A 58 20.90 2.69 4.82
C ARG A 58 19.57 3.26 5.32
N LEU A 59 18.46 2.89 4.69
CA LEU A 59 17.12 3.28 5.15
C LEU A 59 16.84 2.74 6.56
N SER A 60 17.17 1.49 6.84
CA SER A 60 16.93 0.89 8.16
C SER A 60 17.74 1.56 9.29
N GLU A 61 18.90 2.13 8.98
CA GLU A 61 19.76 2.82 9.93
C GLU A 61 19.37 4.28 10.14
N LEU A 62 18.89 4.97 9.09
CA LEU A 62 18.72 6.42 9.08
C LEU A 62 17.27 6.88 9.20
N VAL A 63 16.29 6.03 8.87
CA VAL A 63 14.88 6.41 8.91
C VAL A 63 14.29 6.02 10.27
N HIS A 64 13.81 7.03 11.01
CA HIS A 64 13.24 6.84 12.36
C HIS A 64 11.71 6.64 12.36
N ILE A 65 11.08 6.61 11.18
CA ILE A 65 9.68 6.23 11.01
C ILE A 65 9.60 4.79 10.48
N LYS A 66 8.40 4.22 10.43
CA LYS A 66 8.21 2.83 9.99
C LYS A 66 8.83 2.55 8.63
N LEU A 67 9.63 1.49 8.54
CA LEU A 67 10.10 0.92 7.27
C LEU A 67 9.27 -0.31 6.94
N ASN A 68 8.61 -0.29 5.79
CA ASN A 68 7.92 -1.42 5.18
C ASN A 68 8.76 -1.95 4.01
N LEU A 69 9.18 -3.21 4.09
CA LEU A 69 9.93 -3.88 3.03
C LEU A 69 8.99 -4.79 2.22
N GLU A 70 8.72 -4.42 0.98
CA GLU A 70 8.04 -5.29 0.02
C GLU A 70 9.03 -6.27 -0.57
N MET A 71 8.64 -7.56 -0.63
CA MET A 71 9.54 -8.61 -1.09
C MET A 71 8.79 -9.87 -1.55
N ALA A 72 9.45 -10.66 -2.40
CA ALA A 72 9.00 -12.02 -2.70
C ALA A 72 9.15 -12.96 -1.49
N ALA A 73 8.33 -14.00 -1.44
CA ALA A 73 8.38 -15.03 -0.37
C ALA A 73 9.48 -16.08 -0.58
N THR A 74 10.68 -15.69 -1.05
CA THR A 74 11.82 -16.59 -1.26
C THR A 74 12.72 -16.66 -0.04
N ASP A 75 13.48 -17.73 0.11
CA ASP A 75 14.38 -17.93 1.27
C ASP A 75 15.44 -16.81 1.35
N ALA A 76 15.97 -16.39 0.21
CA ALA A 76 16.94 -15.31 0.14
C ALA A 76 16.38 -13.98 0.66
N MET A 77 15.14 -13.64 0.26
CA MET A 77 14.48 -12.42 0.70
C MET A 77 14.07 -12.48 2.17
N VAL A 78 13.62 -13.64 2.65
CA VAL A 78 13.34 -13.86 4.08
C VAL A 78 14.61 -13.71 4.93
N ALA A 79 15.73 -14.28 4.49
CA ALA A 79 17.01 -14.13 5.18
C ALA A 79 17.47 -12.67 5.21
N PHE A 80 17.31 -11.94 4.09
CA PHE A 80 17.62 -10.52 4.02
C PHE A 80 16.75 -9.71 4.98
N ALA A 81 15.42 -9.88 4.95
CA ALA A 81 14.50 -9.20 5.86
C ALA A 81 14.85 -9.44 7.33
N ARG A 82 15.19 -10.70 7.69
CA ARG A 82 15.63 -11.03 9.06
C ARG A 82 16.93 -10.37 9.47
N SER A 83 17.82 -10.08 8.53
CA SER A 83 19.06 -9.35 8.79
C SER A 83 18.84 -7.85 9.01
N ILE A 84 17.87 -7.26 8.30
CA ILE A 84 17.52 -5.84 8.37
C ILE A 84 16.58 -5.55 9.53
N ARG A 85 15.62 -6.45 9.81
CA ARG A 85 14.55 -6.30 10.80
C ARG A 85 13.73 -5.02 10.60
N PRO A 86 13.12 -4.82 9.41
CA PRO A 86 12.19 -3.71 9.23
C PRO A 86 10.98 -3.88 10.16
N GLN A 87 10.25 -2.81 10.43
CA GLN A 87 9.04 -2.89 11.27
C GLN A 87 7.95 -3.75 10.61
N MET A 88 7.89 -3.76 9.28
CA MET A 88 6.96 -4.59 8.51
C MET A 88 7.65 -5.16 7.27
N ALA A 89 7.32 -6.39 6.92
CA ALA A 89 7.64 -6.99 5.64
C ALA A 89 6.35 -7.40 4.94
N MET A 90 6.13 -6.87 3.75
CA MET A 90 4.96 -7.15 2.94
C MET A 90 5.33 -8.14 1.82
N LEU A 91 4.65 -9.27 1.80
CA LEU A 91 4.82 -10.26 0.76
C LEU A 91 4.00 -9.89 -0.46
N VAL A 92 4.67 -9.76 -1.60
CA VAL A 92 4.08 -9.40 -2.89
C VAL A 92 4.41 -10.47 -3.94
N PRO A 93 3.57 -10.64 -4.98
CA PRO A 93 3.94 -11.47 -6.12
C PRO A 93 5.07 -10.81 -6.90
N GLU A 94 5.99 -11.61 -7.45
CA GLU A 94 7.02 -11.12 -8.37
C GLU A 94 7.08 -12.00 -9.62
N GLY A 95 6.68 -11.42 -10.76
CA GLY A 95 6.86 -11.97 -12.09
C GLY A 95 8.06 -11.32 -12.79
N ARG A 96 8.92 -12.13 -13.45
CA ARG A 96 10.11 -11.60 -14.15
C ARG A 96 9.78 -10.65 -15.29
N GLN A 97 8.60 -10.76 -15.89
CA GLN A 97 8.16 -9.95 -17.03
C GLN A 97 7.19 -8.84 -16.66
N GLU A 98 6.74 -8.77 -15.42
CA GLU A 98 5.81 -7.74 -14.96
C GLU A 98 6.51 -6.37 -14.89
N VAL A 99 5.87 -5.36 -15.47
CA VAL A 99 6.32 -3.96 -15.37
C VAL A 99 5.98 -3.40 -14.00
N THR A 100 4.81 -3.77 -13.48
CA THR A 100 4.30 -3.45 -12.15
C THR A 100 3.58 -4.66 -11.58
N THR A 101 3.23 -4.65 -10.30
CA THR A 101 2.41 -5.70 -9.69
C THR A 101 1.01 -5.69 -10.32
N GLU A 102 0.64 -6.76 -11.03
CA GLU A 102 -0.62 -6.83 -11.80
C GLU A 102 -1.78 -7.41 -11.00
N GLY A 103 -1.52 -8.04 -9.85
CA GLY A 103 -2.51 -8.63 -8.96
C GLY A 103 -1.98 -8.86 -7.55
N GLY A 104 -2.82 -9.35 -6.65
CA GLY A 104 -2.45 -9.73 -5.31
C GLY A 104 -1.66 -11.04 -5.25
N LEU A 105 -0.97 -11.28 -4.14
CA LEU A 105 -0.31 -12.54 -3.83
C LEU A 105 -1.35 -13.66 -3.67
N ASP A 106 -1.15 -14.78 -4.33
CA ASP A 106 -1.97 -15.98 -4.13
C ASP A 106 -1.53 -16.71 -2.84
N VAL A 107 -2.08 -16.26 -1.73
CA VAL A 107 -1.84 -16.84 -0.41
C VAL A 107 -2.52 -18.21 -0.28
N ALA A 108 -3.73 -18.34 -0.83
CA ALA A 108 -4.51 -19.58 -0.75
C ALA A 108 -3.83 -20.74 -1.48
N GLY A 109 -3.31 -20.50 -2.68
CA GLY A 109 -2.60 -21.51 -3.47
C GLY A 109 -1.22 -21.87 -2.90
N GLN A 110 -0.65 -21.03 -2.02
CA GLN A 110 0.68 -21.21 -1.46
C GLN A 110 0.68 -21.28 0.08
N LEU A 111 -0.43 -21.67 0.70
CA LEU A 111 -0.65 -21.61 2.14
C LEU A 111 0.48 -22.26 2.99
N PRO A 112 1.02 -23.46 2.67
CA PRO A 112 2.12 -24.02 3.44
C PRO A 112 3.36 -23.11 3.44
N ARG A 113 3.75 -22.58 2.27
CA ARG A 113 4.89 -21.69 2.15
C ARG A 113 4.67 -20.38 2.91
N MET A 114 3.47 -19.81 2.82
CA MET A 114 3.15 -18.57 3.52
C MET A 114 3.24 -18.74 5.04
N ARG A 115 2.80 -19.87 5.59
CA ARG A 115 2.95 -20.16 7.02
C ARG A 115 4.42 -20.19 7.46
N GLU A 116 5.29 -20.83 6.69
CA GLU A 116 6.73 -20.90 6.98
C GLU A 116 7.35 -19.49 6.99
N VAL A 117 7.09 -18.71 5.95
CA VAL A 117 7.62 -17.35 5.82
C VAL A 117 7.11 -16.44 6.92
N VAL A 118 5.80 -16.46 7.19
CA VAL A 118 5.18 -15.66 8.26
C VAL A 118 5.77 -16.02 9.62
N ALA A 119 5.95 -17.30 9.92
CA ALA A 119 6.58 -17.74 11.17
C ALA A 119 8.02 -17.20 11.28
N ALA A 120 8.83 -17.34 10.21
CA ALA A 120 10.21 -16.86 10.20
C ALA A 120 10.33 -15.33 10.36
N LEU A 121 9.40 -14.56 9.81
CA LEU A 121 9.35 -13.12 10.00
C LEU A 121 8.94 -12.74 11.43
N LYS A 122 7.91 -13.40 11.97
CA LYS A 122 7.46 -13.18 13.35
C LYS A 122 8.53 -13.51 14.38
N ASP A 123 9.27 -14.60 14.19
CA ASP A 123 10.40 -15.00 15.06
C ASP A 123 11.52 -13.94 15.09
N ALA A 124 11.64 -13.15 14.01
CA ALA A 124 12.55 -12.01 13.95
C ALA A 124 11.96 -10.70 14.49
N GLY A 125 10.72 -10.72 14.98
CA GLY A 125 10.00 -9.52 15.46
C GLY A 125 9.46 -8.61 14.36
N ILE A 126 9.32 -9.12 13.12
CA ILE A 126 8.86 -8.37 11.96
C ILE A 126 7.35 -8.61 11.76
N LEU A 127 6.56 -7.54 11.59
CA LEU A 127 5.16 -7.68 11.22
C LEU A 127 5.04 -8.22 9.78
N ALA A 128 4.38 -9.37 9.60
CA ALA A 128 4.11 -9.92 8.30
C ALA A 128 2.82 -9.34 7.72
N SER A 129 2.91 -8.76 6.51
CA SER A 129 1.80 -8.23 5.73
C SER A 129 1.65 -9.01 4.43
N ALA A 130 0.41 -9.26 4.00
CA ALA A 130 0.09 -9.84 2.70
C ALA A 130 -0.52 -8.78 1.79
N PHE A 131 0.01 -8.61 0.59
CA PHE A 131 -0.60 -7.83 -0.48
C PHE A 131 -1.53 -8.73 -1.29
N ILE A 132 -2.84 -8.57 -1.17
CA ILE A 132 -3.84 -9.50 -1.72
C ILE A 132 -4.93 -8.77 -2.50
N ASP A 133 -5.56 -9.48 -3.42
CA ASP A 133 -6.80 -9.01 -4.04
C ASP A 133 -7.97 -9.07 -3.03
N ALA A 134 -9.02 -8.27 -3.28
CA ALA A 134 -10.22 -8.20 -2.46
C ALA A 134 -11.11 -9.46 -2.64
N GLU A 135 -10.55 -10.63 -2.35
CA GLU A 135 -11.18 -11.94 -2.49
C GLU A 135 -11.30 -12.64 -1.12
N PRO A 136 -12.49 -13.12 -0.71
CA PRO A 136 -12.68 -13.75 0.60
C PRO A 136 -11.70 -14.89 0.88
N ALA A 137 -11.43 -15.74 -0.13
CA ALA A 137 -10.51 -16.87 0.00
C ALA A 137 -9.07 -16.42 0.33
N GLN A 138 -8.62 -15.29 -0.20
CA GLN A 138 -7.29 -14.75 0.09
C GLN A 138 -7.22 -14.18 1.51
N VAL A 139 -8.27 -13.52 1.98
CA VAL A 139 -8.37 -13.01 3.35
C VAL A 139 -8.37 -14.16 4.37
N GLU A 140 -9.16 -15.22 4.13
CA GLU A 140 -9.19 -16.40 4.99
C GLU A 140 -7.84 -17.12 5.03
N ALA A 141 -7.21 -17.27 3.87
CA ALA A 141 -5.88 -17.89 3.76
C ALA A 141 -4.81 -17.05 4.48
N ALA A 142 -4.85 -15.72 4.38
CA ALA A 142 -3.93 -14.82 5.08
C ALA A 142 -4.08 -14.94 6.61
N ALA A 143 -5.31 -14.97 7.12
CA ALA A 143 -5.58 -15.22 8.54
C ALA A 143 -5.05 -16.57 8.99
N THR A 144 -5.30 -17.62 8.19
CA THR A 144 -4.86 -19.00 8.46
C THR A 144 -3.33 -19.14 8.41
N ALA A 145 -2.66 -18.40 7.52
CA ALA A 145 -1.18 -18.33 7.46
C ALA A 145 -0.58 -17.57 8.64
N GLY A 146 -1.40 -16.77 9.34
CA GLY A 146 -1.00 -16.00 10.51
C GLY A 146 -0.48 -14.61 10.20
N PHE A 147 -0.79 -14.00 9.07
CA PHE A 147 -0.46 -12.61 8.79
C PHE A 147 -1.05 -11.67 9.85
N SER A 148 -0.36 -10.59 10.14
CA SER A 148 -0.82 -9.56 11.08
C SER A 148 -1.50 -8.39 10.38
N VAL A 149 -1.21 -8.24 9.08
CA VAL A 149 -1.67 -7.14 8.23
C VAL A 149 -2.06 -7.71 6.88
N CYS A 150 -3.16 -7.21 6.29
CA CYS A 150 -3.46 -7.38 4.88
C CYS A 150 -3.59 -6.02 4.22
N GLU A 151 -2.91 -5.85 3.09
CA GLU A 151 -3.08 -4.73 2.20
C GLU A 151 -3.89 -5.18 0.99
N ILE A 152 -5.01 -4.51 0.78
CA ILE A 152 -5.86 -4.76 -0.38
C ILE A 152 -5.31 -4.02 -1.60
N HIS A 153 -5.12 -4.77 -2.68
CA HIS A 153 -4.76 -4.27 -4.01
C HIS A 153 -5.88 -3.40 -4.58
N THR A 154 -5.64 -2.09 -4.69
CA THR A 154 -6.65 -1.14 -5.19
C THR A 154 -6.57 -0.88 -6.71
N GLY A 155 -5.76 -1.64 -7.44
CA GLY A 155 -5.62 -1.52 -8.89
C GLY A 155 -6.94 -1.65 -9.67
N PRO A 156 -7.79 -2.66 -9.42
CA PRO A 156 -9.09 -2.78 -10.07
C PRO A 156 -9.97 -1.54 -9.90
N TYR A 157 -10.03 -0.99 -8.69
CA TYR A 157 -10.72 0.27 -8.40
C TYR A 157 -10.14 1.44 -9.21
N ALA A 158 -8.82 1.58 -9.24
CA ALA A 158 -8.15 2.67 -9.94
C ALA A 158 -8.38 2.58 -11.46
N HIS A 159 -8.40 1.37 -12.02
CA HIS A 159 -8.71 1.12 -13.42
C HIS A 159 -10.16 1.48 -13.74
N ALA A 160 -11.12 1.02 -12.93
CA ALA A 160 -12.54 1.38 -13.08
C ALA A 160 -12.73 2.90 -13.01
N PHE A 161 -12.12 3.56 -12.02
CA PHE A 161 -12.17 5.00 -11.85
C PHE A 161 -11.67 5.74 -13.10
N HIS A 162 -10.54 5.30 -13.68
CA HIS A 162 -10.00 5.91 -14.89
C HIS A 162 -10.89 5.65 -16.11
N ALA A 163 -11.33 4.41 -16.31
CA ALA A 163 -12.15 3.99 -17.45
C ALA A 163 -13.55 4.66 -17.46
N GLU A 164 -14.11 4.91 -16.29
CA GLU A 164 -15.44 5.51 -16.14
C GLU A 164 -15.39 7.04 -15.94
N GLY A 165 -14.37 7.69 -16.44
CA GLY A 165 -14.29 9.16 -16.50
C GLY A 165 -13.93 9.85 -15.19
N ARG A 166 -13.33 9.13 -14.24
CA ARG A 166 -12.93 9.61 -12.90
C ARG A 166 -14.12 10.03 -12.03
N ASP A 167 -15.25 9.40 -12.22
CA ASP A 167 -16.48 9.64 -11.47
C ASP A 167 -16.71 8.49 -10.48
N VAL A 168 -16.68 8.81 -9.17
CA VAL A 168 -16.84 7.83 -8.09
C VAL A 168 -18.27 7.26 -8.01
N ASP A 169 -19.24 7.93 -8.61
CA ASP A 169 -20.64 7.53 -8.58
C ASP A 169 -20.98 6.51 -9.66
N ARG A 170 -20.08 6.18 -10.54
CA ARG A 170 -20.25 5.17 -11.56
C ARG A 170 -20.39 3.77 -10.97
N PRO A 171 -21.26 2.92 -11.56
CA PRO A 171 -21.55 1.58 -11.02
C PRO A 171 -20.32 0.69 -10.85
N GLY A 172 -19.39 0.68 -11.80
CA GLY A 172 -18.16 -0.11 -11.73
C GLY A 172 -17.23 0.37 -10.63
N VAL A 173 -17.05 1.69 -10.49
CA VAL A 173 -16.24 2.28 -9.42
C VAL A 173 -16.81 1.96 -8.05
N ARG A 174 -18.14 2.10 -7.90
CA ARG A 174 -18.83 1.76 -6.64
C ARG A 174 -18.74 0.27 -6.32
N ALA A 175 -18.80 -0.60 -7.33
CA ALA A 175 -18.67 -2.04 -7.14
C ALA A 175 -17.28 -2.39 -6.57
N GLU A 176 -16.22 -1.82 -7.12
CA GLU A 176 -14.85 -2.07 -6.63
C GLU A 176 -14.63 -1.48 -5.22
N LEU A 177 -15.17 -0.29 -4.93
CA LEU A 177 -15.11 0.26 -3.57
C LEU A 177 -15.83 -0.62 -2.55
N ARG A 178 -16.98 -1.21 -2.91
CA ARG A 178 -17.68 -2.16 -2.03
C ARG A 178 -16.85 -3.42 -1.79
N ARG A 179 -16.23 -3.99 -2.83
CA ARG A 179 -15.35 -5.16 -2.68
C ARG A 179 -14.21 -4.88 -1.70
N ILE A 180 -13.57 -3.70 -1.82
CA ILE A 180 -12.50 -3.28 -0.89
C ILE A 180 -13.04 -3.14 0.53
N ALA A 181 -14.22 -2.55 0.71
CA ALA A 181 -14.86 -2.36 2.02
C ALA A 181 -15.22 -3.71 2.67
N GLU A 182 -15.83 -4.63 1.93
CA GLU A 182 -16.19 -5.98 2.38
C GLU A 182 -14.95 -6.79 2.78
N ALA A 183 -13.88 -6.75 1.95
CA ALA A 183 -12.60 -7.36 2.28
C ALA A 183 -11.98 -6.74 3.54
N GLY A 184 -12.03 -5.41 3.67
CA GLY A 184 -11.55 -4.70 4.86
C GLY A 184 -12.29 -5.08 6.14
N GLU A 185 -13.59 -5.30 6.07
CA GLU A 185 -14.38 -5.80 7.19
C GLU A 185 -13.96 -7.23 7.58
N ALA A 186 -13.82 -8.13 6.60
CA ALA A 186 -13.36 -9.49 6.82
C ALA A 186 -11.95 -9.55 7.43
N ILE A 187 -11.01 -8.73 6.95
CA ILE A 187 -9.66 -8.61 7.49
C ILE A 187 -9.71 -8.23 8.98
N ARG A 188 -10.51 -7.23 9.32
CA ARG A 188 -10.65 -6.76 10.71
C ARG A 188 -11.34 -7.80 11.60
N ALA A 189 -12.37 -8.45 11.08
CA ALA A 189 -13.06 -9.53 11.79
C ALA A 189 -12.13 -10.71 12.11
N ALA A 190 -11.15 -10.98 11.23
CA ALA A 190 -10.10 -11.97 11.43
C ALA A 190 -8.96 -11.48 12.36
N GLY A 191 -9.06 -10.27 12.94
CA GLY A 191 -8.08 -9.71 13.87
C GLY A 191 -6.82 -9.12 13.22
N MET A 192 -6.82 -8.97 11.89
CA MET A 192 -5.72 -8.38 11.13
C MET A 192 -5.92 -6.87 10.94
N ARG A 193 -4.83 -6.14 10.64
CA ARG A 193 -4.90 -4.73 10.24
C ARG A 193 -5.29 -4.63 8.78
N PHE A 194 -6.22 -3.73 8.47
CA PHE A 194 -6.63 -3.43 7.10
C PHE A 194 -5.85 -2.24 6.55
N ASN A 195 -4.98 -2.52 5.58
CA ASN A 195 -4.28 -1.55 4.76
C ASN A 195 -4.78 -1.62 3.31
N ALA A 196 -4.52 -0.58 2.52
CA ALA A 196 -4.85 -0.56 1.10
C ALA A 196 -3.77 0.21 0.31
N GLY A 197 -3.54 -0.18 -0.93
CA GLY A 197 -2.50 0.46 -1.74
C GLY A 197 -2.52 0.01 -3.19
N HIS A 198 -1.57 0.53 -3.92
CA HIS A 198 -1.36 0.38 -5.36
C HIS A 198 -2.33 1.19 -6.23
N ALA A 199 -1.77 1.89 -7.24
CA ALA A 199 -2.49 2.73 -8.22
C ALA A 199 -3.32 3.89 -7.64
N LEU A 200 -3.22 4.17 -6.33
CA LEU A 200 -3.83 5.36 -5.73
C LEU A 200 -3.08 6.64 -6.15
N ASN A 201 -3.85 7.71 -6.32
CA ASN A 201 -3.34 9.01 -6.73
C ASN A 201 -4.17 10.15 -6.13
N TYR A 202 -3.82 11.40 -6.45
CA TYR A 202 -4.47 12.61 -5.90
C TYR A 202 -5.95 12.78 -6.25
N PHE A 203 -6.45 12.02 -7.24
CA PHE A 203 -7.83 12.10 -7.71
C PHE A 203 -8.72 10.98 -7.17
N ASN A 204 -8.13 9.84 -6.79
CA ASN A 204 -8.88 8.64 -6.41
C ASN A 204 -8.63 8.15 -4.98
N VAL A 205 -7.71 8.79 -4.23
CA VAL A 205 -7.34 8.32 -2.87
C VAL A 205 -8.44 8.52 -1.83
N GLN A 206 -9.21 9.61 -1.93
CA GLN A 206 -10.15 10.00 -0.88
C GLN A 206 -11.26 8.98 -0.63
N PRO A 207 -11.91 8.38 -1.65
CA PRO A 207 -12.92 7.35 -1.41
C PRO A 207 -12.40 6.12 -0.66
N VAL A 208 -11.17 5.69 -0.96
CA VAL A 208 -10.52 4.57 -0.26
C VAL A 208 -10.13 4.98 1.16
N ALA A 209 -9.60 6.19 1.35
CA ALA A 209 -9.27 6.71 2.68
C ALA A 209 -10.50 6.90 3.59
N ALA A 210 -11.69 7.07 3.00
CA ALA A 210 -12.94 7.19 3.75
C ALA A 210 -13.54 5.84 4.18
N LEU A 211 -13.00 4.72 3.72
CA LEU A 211 -13.51 3.38 4.08
C LEU A 211 -13.31 3.09 5.57
N PRO A 212 -14.31 2.47 6.23
CA PRO A 212 -14.21 2.15 7.65
C PRO A 212 -13.06 1.20 7.97
N GLY A 213 -12.20 1.62 8.90
CA GLY A 213 -11.16 0.76 9.46
C GLY A 213 -9.87 0.66 8.63
N VAL A 214 -9.74 1.40 7.53
CA VAL A 214 -8.45 1.58 6.86
C VAL A 214 -7.46 2.14 7.85
N ARG A 215 -6.35 1.43 8.05
CA ARG A 215 -5.30 1.83 8.98
C ARG A 215 -4.19 2.60 8.29
N GLU A 216 -3.77 2.16 7.11
CA GLU A 216 -2.65 2.73 6.38
C GLU A 216 -2.87 2.63 4.88
N LEU A 217 -2.41 3.63 4.14
CA LEU A 217 -2.38 3.64 2.68
C LEU A 217 -0.92 3.68 2.21
N HIS A 218 -0.55 2.75 1.31
CA HIS A 218 0.76 2.74 0.66
C HIS A 218 0.65 3.31 -0.75
N ILE A 219 1.35 4.43 -1.00
CA ILE A 219 1.26 5.17 -2.26
C ILE A 219 2.67 5.55 -2.72
N GLY A 220 3.00 5.22 -3.98
CA GLY A 220 4.33 5.45 -4.53
C GLY A 220 4.32 6.26 -5.81
N HIS A 221 4.01 5.62 -6.94
CA HIS A 221 4.20 6.19 -8.27
C HIS A 221 3.62 7.61 -8.42
N SER A 222 2.40 7.84 -7.97
CA SER A 222 1.74 9.15 -8.10
C SER A 222 2.44 10.24 -7.28
N ILE A 223 2.97 9.90 -6.09
CA ILE A 223 3.73 10.85 -5.25
C ILE A 223 5.04 11.20 -5.92
N VAL A 224 5.81 10.23 -6.43
CA VAL A 224 7.06 10.49 -7.13
C VAL A 224 6.82 11.27 -8.42
N SER A 225 5.77 10.93 -9.18
CA SER A 225 5.35 11.69 -10.37
C SER A 225 5.03 13.16 -10.04
N ARG A 226 4.30 13.40 -8.97
CA ARG A 226 4.00 14.77 -8.50
C ARG A 226 5.26 15.49 -8.02
N ALA A 227 6.16 14.77 -7.36
CA ALA A 227 7.41 15.32 -6.82
C ALA A 227 8.34 15.89 -7.90
N VAL A 228 8.25 15.43 -9.15
CA VAL A 228 8.99 16.02 -10.29
C VAL A 228 8.66 17.52 -10.46
N PHE A 229 7.45 17.95 -10.10
CA PHE A 229 6.99 19.34 -10.29
C PHE A 229 7.04 20.17 -9.01
N VAL A 230 6.88 19.55 -7.82
CA VAL A 230 6.73 20.29 -6.56
C VAL A 230 7.72 19.86 -5.46
N GLY A 231 8.61 18.93 -5.77
CA GLY A 231 9.51 18.31 -4.80
C GLY A 231 8.81 17.25 -3.93
N MET A 232 9.58 16.33 -3.37
CA MET A 232 9.06 15.18 -2.60
C MET A 232 8.25 15.64 -1.38
N ARG A 233 8.77 16.56 -0.59
CA ARG A 233 8.10 17.10 0.61
C ARG A 233 6.73 17.70 0.29
N GLY A 234 6.64 18.50 -0.77
CA GLY A 234 5.39 19.13 -1.22
C GLY A 234 4.37 18.09 -1.70
N ALA A 235 4.82 17.10 -2.48
CA ALA A 235 3.97 16.03 -2.99
C ALA A 235 3.40 15.18 -1.84
N VAL A 236 4.22 14.81 -0.87
CA VAL A 236 3.78 14.03 0.30
C VAL A 236 2.81 14.84 1.17
N ALA A 237 3.10 16.12 1.43
CA ALA A 237 2.22 16.97 2.22
C ALA A 237 0.83 17.13 1.60
N GLU A 238 0.77 17.27 0.26
CA GLU A 238 -0.49 17.33 -0.48
C GLU A 238 -1.27 16.00 -0.36
N MET A 239 -0.63 14.86 -0.54
CA MET A 239 -1.26 13.54 -0.38
C MET A 239 -1.75 13.31 1.05
N LYS A 240 -0.92 13.62 2.05
CA LYS A 240 -1.28 13.48 3.46
C LYS A 240 -2.49 14.33 3.84
N ARG A 241 -2.59 15.55 3.29
CA ARG A 241 -3.76 16.41 3.49
C ARG A 241 -5.04 15.76 2.95
N LEU A 242 -5.01 15.21 1.71
CA LEU A 242 -6.16 14.53 1.10
C LEU A 242 -6.62 13.33 1.93
N VAL A 243 -5.68 12.51 2.41
CA VAL A 243 -5.98 11.35 3.27
C VAL A 243 -6.62 11.78 4.60
N ARG A 244 -6.11 12.86 5.21
CA ARG A 244 -6.67 13.38 6.47
C ARG A 244 -8.05 13.98 6.30
N GLU A 245 -8.27 14.74 5.25
CA GLU A 245 -9.57 15.35 4.94
C GLU A 245 -10.63 14.28 4.72
N ALA A 246 -10.32 13.22 3.96
CA ALA A 246 -11.23 12.12 3.74
C ALA A 246 -11.57 11.36 5.04
N ALA A 247 -10.58 11.11 5.88
CA ALA A 247 -10.78 10.45 7.18
C ALA A 247 -11.59 11.30 8.17
N ALA A 248 -11.55 12.63 8.06
CA ALA A 248 -12.28 13.55 8.94
C ALA A 248 -13.71 13.86 8.44
N GLY A 249 -14.02 13.59 7.17
CA GLY A 249 -15.23 14.05 6.48
C GLY A 249 -16.54 13.36 6.86
N GLY A 250 -16.60 12.59 7.97
CA GLY A 250 -17.84 12.03 8.47
C GLY A 250 -18.21 10.65 7.91
N PRO A 251 -19.40 10.13 8.22
CA PRO A 251 -19.78 8.77 7.86
C PRO A 251 -19.64 8.55 6.36
N SER A 252 -18.97 7.46 6.02
CA SER A 252 -18.78 6.98 4.65
C SER A 252 -20.11 7.07 3.86
N ARG A 253 -20.08 7.70 2.69
CA ARG A 253 -21.18 7.61 1.72
C ARG A 253 -21.44 6.16 1.25
N PHE A 254 -20.58 5.24 1.70
CA PHE A 254 -20.55 3.81 1.39
C PHE A 254 -20.81 2.99 2.67
N GLY A 255 -21.90 3.25 3.39
CA GLY A 255 -22.38 2.35 4.45
C GLY A 255 -22.89 1.01 3.86
N PRO A 256 -22.97 -0.06 4.67
CA PRO A 256 -23.41 -1.39 4.21
C PRO A 256 -24.78 -1.40 3.53
N ASP A 257 -25.61 -0.39 3.72
CA ASP A 257 -26.98 -0.36 3.21
C ASP A 257 -27.15 0.40 1.90
N GLY A 258 -26.08 0.96 1.29
CA GLY A 258 -26.13 1.53 -0.06
C GLY A 258 -27.21 2.61 -0.31
N GLN A 259 -27.82 3.17 0.73
CA GLN A 259 -28.83 4.22 0.58
C GLN A 259 -28.14 5.59 0.46
N ALA A 260 -28.18 6.15 -0.74
CA ALA A 260 -27.98 7.57 -0.94
C ALA A 260 -29.06 8.31 -0.13
N GLY A 261 -28.66 9.09 0.87
CA GLY A 261 -29.59 9.99 1.56
C GLY A 261 -30.19 10.96 0.55
N ASP A 262 -31.47 10.80 0.31
CA ASP A 262 -32.28 11.71 -0.50
C ASP A 262 -32.34 13.07 0.23
N SER A 263 -31.53 14.01 -0.21
CA SER A 263 -31.57 15.40 0.25
C SER A 263 -32.55 16.21 -0.61
N THR A 264 -33.80 15.82 -0.58
CA THR A 264 -34.94 16.71 -0.95
C THR A 264 -35.57 17.26 0.31
N GLU A 265 -34.96 18.26 0.91
CA GLU A 265 -35.70 19.21 1.76
C GLU A 265 -35.56 20.60 1.15
N GLY A 266 -36.77 21.12 0.88
CA GLY A 266 -37.06 22.33 0.15
C GLY A 266 -36.50 23.61 0.77
N ARG A 267 -36.30 24.54 -0.11
CA ARG A 267 -36.28 25.98 0.25
C ARG A 267 -37.67 26.57 0.05
N PRO A 268 -38.15 27.40 1.01
CA PRO A 268 -39.28 28.25 0.78
C PRO A 268 -38.98 29.37 -0.20
#